data_51886c72ce5921f322cebb8d01418cdb
#
_entry.id   51886c72ce5921f322cebb8d01418cdb
#
_cell.length_a   1.000
_cell.length_b   1.000
_cell.length_c   1.000
_cell.angle_alpha   90.00
_cell.angle_beta   90.00
_cell.angle_gamma   90.00
#
_symmetry.space_group_name_H-M   'P 1'
#
loop_
_entity.id
_entity.type
_entity.pdbx_description
1 polymer ?
#
loop_
_entity_poly.entity_id
_entity_poly.type
_entity_poly.pdbx_seq_one_letter_code
_entity_poly.pdbx_strand_id
1 'polypeptide(L)'
;MRLVYLESPYAGDTHEEIAENVRYARACMADCLRRGEAPFASHLLYTQPGVLRDEVKEERKLGMSAGFKWSRMAPVSVFYVDRGFSDGMIQGMEVAQAHGRYVEMRKLKGWK
;
A
#
# COMPACT_ATOMS: atom_id res chain seq x y z
N MET A 1 -4.01 19.79 0.77
CA MET A 1 -3.63 18.41 1.12
C MET A 1 -3.72 17.54 -0.13
N ARG A 2 -2.62 16.92 -0.51
CA ARG A 2 -2.54 16.13 -1.75
C ARG A 2 -2.97 14.69 -1.47
N LEU A 3 -3.77 14.11 -2.37
CA LEU A 3 -4.12 12.69 -2.29
C LEU A 3 -2.92 11.86 -2.72
N VAL A 4 -2.56 10.84 -1.95
CA VAL A 4 -1.51 9.90 -2.33
C VAL A 4 -2.02 8.47 -2.15
N TYR A 5 -1.68 7.61 -3.11
CA TYR A 5 -1.96 6.18 -2.98
C TYR A 5 -0.73 5.51 -2.40
N LEU A 6 -0.90 4.91 -1.22
CA LEU A 6 0.23 4.35 -0.46
C LEU A 6 0.43 2.89 -0.79
N GLU A 7 1.67 2.54 -1.16
CA GLU A 7 2.09 1.18 -1.43
C GLU A 7 3.16 0.76 -0.43
N SER A 8 2.95 -0.37 0.22
CA SER A 8 3.92 -0.99 1.12
C SER A 8 3.60 -2.49 1.19
N PRO A 9 4.52 -3.34 1.69
CA PRO A 9 4.24 -4.78 1.76
C PRO A 9 3.09 -5.11 2.71
N TYR A 10 2.32 -6.15 2.37
CA TYR A 10 1.29 -6.69 3.26
C TYR A 10 1.46 -8.20 3.46
N ALA A 11 1.42 -8.98 2.39
CA ALA A 11 1.47 -10.46 2.47
C ALA A 11 2.80 -10.94 3.05
N GLY A 12 2.74 -12.01 3.80
CA GLY A 12 3.91 -12.65 4.39
C GLY A 12 3.64 -14.14 4.59
N ASP A 13 4.69 -14.90 4.85
CA ASP A 13 4.59 -16.35 5.04
C ASP A 13 4.09 -16.72 6.43
N THR A 14 4.16 -15.81 7.38
CA THR A 14 3.74 -16.02 8.77
C THR A 14 2.85 -14.89 9.25
N HIS A 15 2.09 -15.16 10.33
CA HIS A 15 1.29 -14.12 10.98
C HIS A 15 2.16 -12.99 11.50
N GLU A 16 3.37 -13.32 11.99
CA GLU A 16 4.31 -12.32 12.49
C GLU A 16 4.78 -11.39 11.40
N GLU A 17 5.05 -11.91 10.21
CA GLU A 17 5.46 -11.09 9.07
C GLU A 17 4.33 -10.17 8.63
N ILE A 18 3.09 -10.68 8.57
CA ILE A 18 1.92 -9.86 8.22
C ILE A 18 1.72 -8.77 9.26
N ALA A 19 1.81 -9.11 10.56
CA ALA A 19 1.66 -8.14 11.63
C ALA A 19 2.72 -7.03 11.54
N GLU A 20 3.96 -7.38 11.22
CA GLU A 20 5.02 -6.40 11.04
C GLU A 20 4.77 -5.52 9.82
N ASN A 21 4.27 -6.11 8.73
CA ASN A 21 3.91 -5.34 7.55
C ASN A 21 2.76 -4.36 7.84
N VAL A 22 1.80 -4.76 8.65
CA VAL A 22 0.71 -3.88 9.09
C VAL A 22 1.25 -2.73 9.94
N ARG A 23 2.15 -3.03 10.89
CA ARG A 23 2.79 -2.01 11.71
C ARG A 23 3.56 -1.01 10.84
N TYR A 24 4.29 -1.51 9.86
CA TYR A 24 5.03 -0.69 8.91
C TYR A 24 4.10 0.21 8.09
N ALA A 25 3.04 -0.37 7.52
CA ALA A 25 2.08 0.39 6.71
C ALA A 25 1.43 1.51 7.51
N ARG A 26 1.09 1.24 8.78
CA ARG A 26 0.53 2.28 9.67
C ARG A 26 1.53 3.41 9.90
N ALA A 27 2.80 3.09 10.08
CA ALA A 27 3.85 4.10 10.22
C ALA A 27 3.99 4.93 8.94
N CYS A 28 3.88 4.30 7.79
CA CYS A 28 3.91 4.99 6.49
C CYS A 28 2.73 5.94 6.33
N MET A 29 1.53 5.52 6.75
CA MET A 29 0.36 6.40 6.74
C MET A 29 0.57 7.62 7.62
N ALA A 30 1.11 7.40 8.80
CA ALA A 30 1.41 8.51 9.72
C ALA A 30 2.43 9.48 9.12
N ASP A 31 3.44 8.95 8.40
CA ASP A 31 4.43 9.77 7.72
C ASP A 31 3.79 10.64 6.63
N CYS A 32 2.89 10.06 5.84
CA CYS A 32 2.14 10.82 4.82
C CYS A 32 1.35 11.96 5.47
N LEU A 33 0.63 11.66 6.56
CA LEU A 33 -0.19 12.67 7.24
C LEU A 33 0.67 13.81 7.79
N ARG A 34 1.86 13.49 8.34
CA ARG A 34 2.79 14.53 8.81
C ARG A 34 3.33 15.39 7.67
N ARG A 35 3.38 14.85 6.46
CA ARG A 35 3.76 15.62 5.27
C ARG A 35 2.62 16.49 4.73
N GLY A 36 1.44 16.44 5.33
CA GLY A 36 0.27 17.17 4.86
C GLY A 36 -0.43 16.49 3.69
N GLU A 37 -0.27 15.19 3.56
CA GLU A 37 -0.90 14.38 2.50
C GLU A 37 -2.07 13.58 3.05
N ALA A 38 -2.98 13.19 2.16
CA ALA A 38 -4.10 12.32 2.48
C ALA A 38 -3.85 10.94 1.87
N PRO A 39 -3.35 9.97 2.66
CA PRO A 39 -3.00 8.65 2.13
C PRO A 39 -4.21 7.72 2.05
N PHE A 40 -4.21 6.88 1.01
CA PHE A 40 -5.13 5.76 0.88
C PHE A 40 -4.31 4.48 0.77
N ALA A 41 -4.52 3.54 1.68
CA ALA A 41 -3.81 2.27 1.73
C ALA A 41 -4.82 1.13 1.61
N SER A 42 -5.09 0.67 0.39
CA SER A 42 -6.08 -0.39 0.15
C SER A 42 -5.73 -1.68 0.86
N HIS A 43 -4.45 -1.99 0.97
CA HIS A 43 -3.97 -3.21 1.65
C HIS A 43 -4.19 -3.19 3.17
N LEU A 44 -4.50 -2.05 3.76
CA LEU A 44 -4.94 -1.97 5.15
C LEU A 44 -6.47 -1.91 5.24
N LEU A 45 -7.09 -1.16 4.33
CA LEU A 45 -8.53 -0.94 4.38
C LEU A 45 -9.30 -2.22 4.09
N TYR A 46 -8.93 -2.96 3.06
CA TYR A 46 -9.70 -4.12 2.61
C TYR A 46 -9.32 -5.42 3.30
N THR A 47 -8.25 -5.44 4.07
CA THR A 47 -7.80 -6.64 4.79
C THR A 47 -8.23 -6.67 6.25
N GLN A 48 -9.07 -5.72 6.65
CA GLN A 48 -9.60 -5.71 8.02
C GLN A 48 -10.51 -6.93 8.24
N PRO A 49 -10.57 -7.43 9.48
CA PRO A 49 -11.45 -8.56 9.79
C PRO A 49 -12.88 -8.32 9.32
N GLY A 50 -13.45 -9.29 8.62
CA GLY A 50 -14.82 -9.19 8.11
C GLY A 50 -14.94 -8.52 6.75
N VAL A 51 -13.84 -8.02 6.17
CA VAL A 51 -13.87 -7.41 4.83
C VAL A 51 -13.40 -8.42 3.78
N LEU A 52 -12.08 -8.56 3.59
CA LEU A 52 -11.52 -9.56 2.68
C LEU A 52 -10.41 -10.33 3.38
N ARG A 53 -10.24 -11.58 2.98
CA ARG A 53 -9.12 -12.41 3.45
C ARG A 53 -8.07 -12.47 2.35
N ASP A 54 -6.91 -11.85 2.61
CA ASP A 54 -5.84 -11.72 1.61
C ASP A 54 -5.22 -13.06 1.22
N GLU A 55 -5.29 -14.08 2.09
CA GLU A 55 -4.81 -15.42 1.82
C GLU A 55 -5.70 -16.19 0.83
N VAL A 56 -6.91 -15.70 0.55
CA VAL A 56 -7.81 -16.27 -0.45
C VAL A 56 -7.59 -15.55 -1.76
N LYS A 57 -7.16 -16.28 -2.77
CA LYS A 57 -6.72 -15.72 -4.06
C LYS A 57 -7.75 -14.80 -4.70
N GLU A 58 -9.01 -15.23 -4.72
CA GLU A 58 -10.10 -14.44 -5.34
C GLU A 58 -10.38 -13.17 -4.56
N GLU A 59 -10.31 -13.24 -3.23
CA GLU A 59 -10.52 -12.07 -2.38
C GLU A 59 -9.35 -11.09 -2.51
N ARG A 60 -8.12 -11.59 -2.58
CA ARG A 60 -6.95 -10.75 -2.82
C ARG A 60 -7.08 -9.99 -4.15
N LYS A 61 -7.48 -10.67 -5.22
CA LYS A 61 -7.69 -10.04 -6.53
C LYS A 61 -8.75 -8.95 -6.46
N LEU A 62 -9.84 -9.22 -5.75
CA LEU A 62 -10.92 -8.24 -5.61
C LEU A 62 -10.43 -6.98 -4.87
N GLY A 63 -9.70 -7.16 -3.78
CA GLY A 63 -9.13 -6.06 -3.01
C GLY A 63 -8.14 -5.23 -3.83
N MET A 64 -7.28 -5.89 -4.61
CA MET A 64 -6.32 -5.20 -5.48
C MET A 64 -7.05 -4.42 -6.58
N SER A 65 -8.06 -5.01 -7.21
CA SER A 65 -8.85 -4.34 -8.24
C SER A 65 -9.52 -3.09 -7.69
N ALA A 66 -10.14 -3.18 -6.52
CA ALA A 66 -10.78 -2.04 -5.86
C ALA A 66 -9.75 -0.96 -5.53
N GLY A 67 -8.60 -1.35 -4.97
CA GLY A 67 -7.53 -0.43 -4.63
C GLY A 67 -7.01 0.31 -5.86
N PHE A 68 -6.75 -0.41 -6.95
CA PHE A 68 -6.25 0.21 -8.17
C PHE A 68 -7.28 1.14 -8.79
N LYS A 69 -8.57 0.86 -8.61
CA LYS A 69 -9.62 1.79 -9.04
C LYS A 69 -9.51 3.12 -8.30
N TRP A 70 -9.33 3.07 -6.97
CA TRP A 70 -9.13 4.26 -6.17
C TRP A 70 -7.82 4.98 -6.51
N SER A 71 -6.76 4.23 -6.84
CA SER A 71 -5.45 4.80 -7.11
C SER A 71 -5.48 5.82 -8.26
N ARG A 72 -6.40 5.65 -9.20
CA ARG A 72 -6.54 6.58 -10.34
C ARG A 72 -6.92 7.99 -9.92
N MET A 73 -7.50 8.14 -8.73
CA MET A 73 -7.91 9.45 -8.21
C MET A 73 -6.75 10.21 -7.56
N ALA A 74 -5.65 9.53 -7.28
CA ALA A 74 -4.48 10.14 -6.64
C ALA A 74 -3.45 10.55 -7.69
N PRO A 75 -2.89 11.76 -7.61
CA PRO A 75 -1.87 12.21 -8.56
C PRO A 75 -0.57 11.43 -8.46
N VAL A 76 -0.31 10.77 -7.34
CA VAL A 76 0.93 10.04 -7.10
C VAL A 76 0.69 8.78 -6.30
N SER A 77 1.46 7.72 -6.63
CA SER A 77 1.60 6.55 -5.77
C SER A 77 2.93 6.64 -5.04
N VAL A 78 2.92 6.51 -3.73
CA VAL A 78 4.12 6.56 -2.88
C VAL A 78 4.45 5.15 -2.41
N PHE A 79 5.68 4.72 -2.67
CA PHE A 79 6.15 3.37 -2.36
C PHE A 79 7.16 3.44 -1.23
N TYR A 80 6.79 2.92 -0.08
CA TYR A 80 7.69 2.86 1.07
C TYR A 80 8.47 1.54 1.02
N VAL A 81 9.79 1.64 0.93
CA VAL A 81 10.64 0.52 0.54
C VAL A 81 11.61 0.05 1.62
N ASP A 82 11.43 0.48 2.87
CA ASP A 82 12.30 0.01 3.97
C ASP A 82 12.29 -1.53 4.11
N ARG A 83 11.16 -2.16 3.79
CA ARG A 83 11.00 -3.61 3.89
C ARG A 83 11.04 -4.30 2.51
N GLY A 84 11.52 -3.59 1.50
CA GLY A 84 11.64 -4.12 0.14
C GLY A 84 10.36 -3.95 -0.69
N PHE A 85 10.36 -4.61 -1.84
CA PHE A 85 9.28 -4.55 -2.81
C PHE A 85 8.55 -5.90 -2.85
N SER A 86 7.27 -5.91 -2.50
CA SER A 86 6.45 -7.11 -2.58
C SER A 86 5.87 -7.27 -4.00
N ASP A 87 5.32 -8.45 -4.28
CA ASP A 87 4.65 -8.70 -5.57
C ASP A 87 3.49 -7.72 -5.79
N GLY A 88 2.74 -7.42 -4.73
CA GLY A 88 1.65 -6.45 -4.81
C GLY A 88 2.14 -5.06 -5.16
N MET A 89 3.29 -4.65 -4.62
CA MET A 89 3.91 -3.37 -4.94
C MET A 89 4.38 -3.31 -6.39
N ILE A 90 4.92 -4.42 -6.91
CA ILE A 90 5.33 -4.51 -8.32
C ILE A 90 4.12 -4.28 -9.22
N GLN A 91 3.00 -4.95 -8.92
CA GLN A 91 1.76 -4.76 -9.68
C GLN A 91 1.25 -3.33 -9.59
N GLY A 92 1.32 -2.71 -8.41
CA GLY A 92 0.96 -1.31 -8.21
C GLY A 92 1.80 -0.36 -9.03
N MET A 93 3.10 -0.65 -9.15
CA MET A 93 4.01 0.12 -9.98
C MET A 93 3.61 0.03 -11.46
N GLU A 94 3.33 -1.19 -11.93
CA GLU A 94 2.90 -1.40 -13.31
C GLU A 94 1.60 -0.65 -13.62
N VAL A 95 0.64 -0.69 -12.70
CA VAL A 95 -0.64 0.02 -12.86
C VAL A 95 -0.41 1.53 -12.92
N ALA A 96 0.42 2.07 -12.01
CA ALA A 96 0.72 3.50 -11.98
C ALA A 96 1.36 3.95 -13.29
N GLN A 97 2.34 3.20 -13.79
CA GLN A 97 3.04 3.51 -15.02
C GLN A 97 2.11 3.40 -16.25
N ALA A 98 1.24 2.39 -16.28
CA ALA A 98 0.28 2.22 -17.37
C ALA A 98 -0.68 3.40 -17.48
N HIS A 99 -0.96 4.08 -16.38
CA HIS A 99 -1.86 5.24 -16.35
C HIS A 99 -1.11 6.57 -16.37
N GLY A 100 0.20 6.55 -16.56
CA GLY A 100 1.01 7.76 -16.61
C GLY A 100 1.04 8.54 -15.29
N ARG A 101 0.83 7.87 -14.16
CA ARG A 101 0.80 8.52 -12.86
C ARG A 101 2.21 8.61 -12.29
N TYR A 102 2.43 9.65 -11.49
CA TYR A 102 3.71 9.82 -10.82
C TYR A 102 3.92 8.75 -9.75
N VAL A 103 5.19 8.35 -9.59
CA VAL A 103 5.62 7.37 -8.60
C VAL A 103 6.73 8.00 -7.78
N GLU A 104 6.67 7.84 -6.46
CA GLU A 104 7.68 8.35 -5.56
C GLU A 104 8.12 7.23 -4.61
N MET A 105 9.43 7.01 -4.52
CA MET A 105 10.00 6.05 -3.57
C MET A 105 10.32 6.77 -2.27
N ARG A 106 9.98 6.12 -1.14
CA ARG A 106 10.21 6.71 0.19
C ARG A 106 10.78 5.70 1.17
N LYS A 107 11.45 6.23 2.17
CA LYS A 107 11.86 5.48 3.35
C LYS A 107 11.45 6.25 4.60
N LEU A 108 11.12 5.49 5.64
CA LEU A 108 10.84 6.07 6.94
C LEU A 108 12.15 6.35 7.67
N LYS A 109 12.27 7.53 8.25
CA LYS A 109 13.43 7.86 9.07
C LYS A 109 13.41 7.00 10.33
N GLY A 110 14.48 6.24 10.54
CA GLY A 110 14.63 5.44 11.76
C GLY A 110 13.77 4.20 11.85
N TRP A 111 13.25 3.72 10.76
CA TRP A 111 12.49 2.45 10.78
C TRP A 111 13.39 1.29 11.17
N LYS A 112 12.89 0.46 12.07
CA LYS A 112 13.59 -0.76 12.50
C LYS A 112 12.64 -1.94 12.53
#